data_b90e5dc6ea84576f1c79249b12570200
#
_entry.id   b90e5dc6ea84576f1c79249b12570200
#
_cell.length_a   1.000
_cell.length_b   1.000
_cell.length_c   1.000
_cell.angle_alpha   90.00
_cell.angle_beta   90.00
_cell.angle_gamma   90.00
#
_symmetry.space_group_name_H-M   'P 1'
#
loop_
_entity.id
_entity.type
_entity.pdbx_description
1 polymer ?
#
loop_
_entity_poly.entity_id
_entity_poly.type
_entity_poly.pdbx_seq_one_letter_code
_entity_poly.pdbx_strand_id
1 'polypeptide(L)'
;MKIKLLTLLLVTSFSATAQATDLIDIYRSAQSNDPVFASARAAQQAGQEKLPQGRSLLLPSVNLNANSTYNDLTTQYRGVFPIPGASGANRYNSNGYGVTLVQPLFRMQNWVAYTEAELQVAQTEAQFKIAEQDLVLRAAQAYFDVLIAQDSVQLSIAQKTAISEQLAQAKRNFEVGSATITDTLEAQSRHDLTYAQEIAAQNNLEIKQRALQQLTNALPKDLKALGSQFKLESPLPADMEVWVDQAQANNPQLALAQAGSELAEKEVTRNRAGHLPTVDLVANYASNSANGSSFGVGSDTTSKSVGVQLNIPLYQGGSVNSKSREAQANSDRAKQDLENARRNVALQTRQAYLGVVSGIAQVKALQQALASSVSVLDASKLGQEVGVRTNLDVLNAQQQLYSTRRDLYQAQYNYLLSQLRLKSAVGTLGEAELDKVNQALK
;
A
#
# COMPACT_ATOMS: atom_id res chain seq x y z
N MET A 1 -32.25 32.41 -55.41
CA MET A 1 -31.70 31.06 -55.59
C MET A 1 -31.15 30.61 -54.24
N LYS A 2 -31.85 29.74 -53.50
CA LYS A 2 -31.51 29.30 -52.16
C LYS A 2 -30.88 27.93 -52.29
N ILE A 3 -29.60 27.83 -51.99
CA ILE A 3 -28.86 26.56 -51.90
C ILE A 3 -29.02 26.04 -50.48
N LYS A 4 -29.73 24.90 -50.33
CA LYS A 4 -29.85 24.15 -49.10
C LYS A 4 -28.60 23.27 -48.95
N LEU A 5 -27.75 23.59 -47.96
CA LEU A 5 -26.66 22.69 -47.52
C LEU A 5 -27.28 21.57 -46.68
N LEU A 6 -27.23 20.37 -47.20
CA LEU A 6 -27.60 19.12 -46.51
C LEU A 6 -26.39 18.64 -45.74
N THR A 7 -26.33 18.87 -44.43
CA THR A 7 -25.31 18.32 -43.53
C THR A 7 -25.64 16.87 -43.23
N LEU A 8 -24.90 15.96 -43.86
CA LEU A 8 -24.94 14.52 -43.59
C LEU A 8 -24.20 14.26 -42.29
N LEU A 9 -24.95 14.04 -41.20
CA LEU A 9 -24.41 13.64 -39.90
C LEU A 9 -24.03 12.16 -39.99
N LEU A 10 -22.74 11.86 -40.16
CA LEU A 10 -22.22 10.52 -40.09
C LEU A 10 -22.13 10.09 -38.61
N VAL A 11 -23.15 9.41 -38.12
CA VAL A 11 -23.15 8.74 -36.83
C VAL A 11 -22.28 7.50 -37.00
N THR A 12 -20.99 7.63 -36.72
CA THR A 12 -20.11 6.50 -36.50
C THR A 12 -20.50 5.82 -35.17
N SER A 13 -21.34 4.81 -35.28
CA SER A 13 -21.59 3.87 -34.18
C SER A 13 -20.28 3.21 -33.81
N PHE A 14 -19.60 3.72 -32.79
CA PHE A 14 -18.54 2.99 -32.10
C PHE A 14 -19.21 1.78 -31.45
N SER A 15 -19.24 0.66 -32.17
CA SER A 15 -19.53 -0.63 -31.57
C SER A 15 -18.40 -0.92 -30.59
N ALA A 16 -18.57 -0.50 -29.34
CA ALA A 16 -17.72 -0.99 -28.23
C ALA A 16 -17.97 -2.51 -28.20
N THR A 17 -17.09 -3.27 -28.85
CA THR A 17 -16.97 -4.70 -28.58
C THR A 17 -16.75 -4.80 -27.08
N ALA A 18 -17.68 -5.39 -26.35
CA ALA A 18 -17.53 -5.72 -24.96
C ALA A 18 -16.38 -6.75 -24.87
N GLN A 19 -15.17 -6.24 -24.77
CA GLN A 19 -13.99 -7.07 -24.56
C GLN A 19 -14.00 -7.45 -23.09
N ALA A 20 -13.89 -8.75 -22.79
CA ALA A 20 -13.81 -9.22 -21.42
C ALA A 20 -12.62 -8.54 -20.74
N THR A 21 -12.86 -7.98 -19.55
CA THR A 21 -11.87 -7.24 -18.78
C THR A 21 -10.78 -8.21 -18.30
N ASP A 22 -9.53 -7.91 -18.60
CA ASP A 22 -8.41 -8.74 -18.17
C ASP A 22 -7.78 -8.22 -16.86
N LEU A 23 -6.83 -9.00 -16.34
CA LEU A 23 -6.18 -8.69 -15.06
C LEU A 23 -5.39 -7.37 -15.12
N ILE A 24 -4.79 -7.03 -16.26
CA ILE A 24 -4.05 -5.77 -16.45
C ILE A 24 -5.00 -4.58 -16.47
N ASP A 25 -6.15 -4.71 -17.11
CA ASP A 25 -7.17 -3.65 -17.12
C ASP A 25 -7.69 -3.37 -15.71
N ILE A 26 -7.91 -4.41 -14.90
CA ILE A 26 -8.27 -4.27 -13.48
C ILE A 26 -7.17 -3.58 -12.69
N TYR A 27 -5.91 -3.95 -12.88
CA TYR A 27 -4.78 -3.31 -12.21
C TYR A 27 -4.69 -1.82 -12.57
N ARG A 28 -4.76 -1.46 -13.86
CA ARG A 28 -4.72 -0.07 -14.31
C ARG A 28 -5.90 0.75 -13.79
N SER A 29 -7.07 0.14 -13.75
CA SER A 29 -8.26 0.76 -13.16
C SER A 29 -8.08 0.98 -11.66
N ALA A 30 -7.54 -0.01 -10.92
CA ALA A 30 -7.22 0.11 -9.50
C ALA A 30 -6.13 1.18 -9.26
N GLN A 31 -5.09 1.26 -10.10
CA GLN A 31 -4.04 2.26 -10.00
C GLN A 31 -4.58 3.70 -10.07
N SER A 32 -5.66 3.89 -10.82
CA SER A 32 -6.30 5.20 -11.00
C SER A 32 -7.34 5.52 -9.94
N ASN A 33 -8.01 4.52 -9.38
CA ASN A 33 -9.21 4.70 -8.55
C ASN A 33 -9.05 4.22 -7.10
N ASP A 34 -8.04 3.40 -6.76
CA ASP A 34 -7.89 2.89 -5.39
C ASP A 34 -7.47 4.00 -4.41
N PRO A 35 -8.29 4.31 -3.38
CA PRO A 35 -7.96 5.35 -2.40
C PRO A 35 -6.70 5.05 -1.59
N VAL A 36 -6.39 3.76 -1.33
CA VAL A 36 -5.20 3.35 -0.58
C VAL A 36 -3.94 3.68 -1.36
N PHE A 37 -3.93 3.37 -2.66
CA PHE A 37 -2.81 3.71 -3.53
C PHE A 37 -2.70 5.22 -3.77
N ALA A 38 -3.82 5.93 -3.93
CA ALA A 38 -3.84 7.41 -4.04
C ALA A 38 -3.25 8.06 -2.77
N SER A 39 -3.58 7.54 -1.58
CA SER A 39 -2.98 7.98 -0.32
C SER A 39 -1.46 7.73 -0.28
N ALA A 40 -0.99 6.57 -0.72
CA ALA A 40 0.44 6.28 -0.79
C ALA A 40 1.19 7.20 -1.75
N ARG A 41 0.58 7.55 -2.90
CA ARG A 41 1.13 8.52 -3.86
C ARG A 41 1.23 9.92 -3.24
N ALA A 42 0.20 10.36 -2.52
CA ALA A 42 0.23 11.64 -1.81
C ALA A 42 1.29 11.65 -0.70
N ALA A 43 1.45 10.54 0.03
CA ALA A 43 2.50 10.39 1.03
C ALA A 43 3.90 10.44 0.42
N GLN A 44 4.10 9.84 -0.77
CA GLN A 44 5.35 9.95 -1.51
C GLN A 44 5.65 11.39 -1.90
N GLN A 45 4.68 12.13 -2.43
CA GLN A 45 4.85 13.55 -2.77
C GLN A 45 5.22 14.38 -1.53
N ALA A 46 4.53 14.16 -0.41
CA ALA A 46 4.85 14.83 0.84
C ALA A 46 6.24 14.46 1.37
N GLY A 47 6.67 13.21 1.19
CA GLY A 47 8.01 12.76 1.57
C GLY A 47 9.12 13.36 0.73
N GLN A 48 8.90 13.59 -0.56
CA GLN A 48 9.87 14.25 -1.45
C GLN A 48 10.17 15.68 -1.01
N GLU A 49 9.23 16.36 -0.35
CA GLU A 49 9.43 17.71 0.21
C GLU A 49 10.41 17.76 1.41
N LYS A 50 10.80 16.60 1.95
CA LYS A 50 11.82 16.53 3.02
C LYS A 50 13.18 17.04 2.54
N LEU A 51 13.55 16.78 1.29
CA LEU A 51 14.82 17.23 0.73
C LEU A 51 14.90 18.75 0.56
N PRO A 52 13.91 19.45 -0.04
CA PRO A 52 13.86 20.92 -0.02
C PRO A 52 13.87 21.50 1.40
N GLN A 53 13.14 20.88 2.36
CA GLN A 53 13.14 21.30 3.76
C GLN A 53 14.54 21.16 4.40
N GLY A 54 15.21 20.02 4.19
CA GLY A 54 16.59 19.83 4.65
C GLY A 54 17.55 20.84 4.04
N ARG A 55 17.43 21.09 2.72
CA ARG A 55 18.24 22.09 2.02
C ARG A 55 18.00 23.51 2.53
N SER A 56 16.78 23.85 2.92
CA SER A 56 16.43 25.18 3.43
C SER A 56 17.21 25.57 4.70
N LEU A 57 17.63 24.56 5.50
CA LEU A 57 18.46 24.79 6.69
C LEU A 57 19.89 25.31 6.37
N LEU A 58 20.32 25.15 5.13
CA LEU A 58 21.62 25.60 4.63
C LEU A 58 21.53 26.95 3.89
N LEU A 59 20.33 27.43 3.61
CA LEU A 59 20.06 28.66 2.85
C LEU A 59 19.80 29.83 3.78
N PRO A 60 19.90 31.10 3.28
CA PRO A 60 19.58 32.26 4.08
C PRO A 60 18.10 32.35 4.39
N SER A 61 17.79 32.74 5.61
CA SER A 61 16.43 33.13 6.02
C SER A 61 16.33 34.63 6.10
N VAL A 62 15.25 35.21 5.59
CA VAL A 62 14.94 36.62 5.64
C VAL A 62 13.63 36.83 6.37
N ASN A 63 13.65 37.62 7.44
CA ASN A 63 12.48 37.89 8.27
C ASN A 63 12.21 39.38 8.30
N LEU A 64 10.95 39.79 8.11
CA LEU A 64 10.47 41.15 8.32
C LEU A 64 9.69 41.17 9.64
N ASN A 65 10.08 42.06 10.54
CA ASN A 65 9.37 42.33 11.79
C ASN A 65 8.88 43.78 11.77
N ALA A 66 7.65 44.04 12.17
CA ALA A 66 7.09 45.34 12.36
C ALA A 66 6.37 45.40 13.70
N ASN A 67 6.53 46.50 14.42
CA ASN A 67 5.91 46.72 15.71
C ASN A 67 5.37 48.15 15.83
N SER A 68 4.26 48.29 16.56
CA SER A 68 3.72 49.57 17.00
C SER A 68 3.37 49.43 18.48
N THR A 69 3.93 50.23 19.31
CA THR A 69 3.80 50.12 20.77
C THR A 69 3.40 51.47 21.35
N TYR A 70 2.32 51.50 22.14
CA TYR A 70 2.00 52.62 23.00
C TYR A 70 2.68 52.38 24.34
N ASN A 71 3.51 53.35 24.75
CA ASN A 71 4.29 53.32 25.97
C ASN A 71 3.67 54.31 26.98
N ASP A 72 3.33 53.84 28.18
CA ASP A 72 2.97 54.65 29.34
C ASP A 72 4.02 54.35 30.43
N LEU A 73 5.00 55.22 30.54
CA LEU A 73 6.21 55.04 31.36
C LEU A 73 6.25 56.07 32.47
N THR A 74 6.25 55.63 33.72
CA THR A 74 6.51 56.49 34.87
C THR A 74 7.90 56.20 35.40
N THR A 75 8.79 57.23 35.33
CA THR A 75 10.16 57.12 35.78
C THR A 75 10.37 57.98 37.03
N GLN A 76 10.93 57.37 38.10
CA GLN A 76 11.38 58.05 39.29
C GLN A 76 12.88 57.86 39.47
N TYR A 77 13.64 58.93 39.29
CA TYR A 77 15.06 58.89 39.57
C TYR A 77 15.32 59.10 41.08
N ARG A 78 16.08 58.20 41.68
CA ARG A 78 16.49 58.23 43.07
C ARG A 78 18.02 58.52 43.11
N GLY A 79 18.44 59.67 43.61
CA GLY A 79 19.87 60.00 43.68
C GLY A 79 20.09 61.35 44.33
N VAL A 80 21.36 61.66 44.70
CA VAL A 80 21.76 62.85 45.37
C VAL A 80 21.67 64.10 44.48
N PHE A 81 21.68 63.89 43.15
CA PHE A 81 21.52 65.00 42.16
C PHE A 81 20.29 64.69 41.28
N PRO A 82 19.15 65.36 41.54
CA PRO A 82 18.00 65.24 40.69
C PRO A 82 18.28 65.86 39.33
N ILE A 83 18.07 65.09 38.24
CA ILE A 83 18.12 65.63 36.87
C ILE A 83 16.76 66.29 36.62
N PRO A 84 16.72 67.64 36.43
CA PRO A 84 15.46 68.32 36.18
C PRO A 84 14.76 67.80 34.96
N GLY A 85 13.45 67.41 35.07
CA GLY A 85 12.65 66.90 33.98
C GLY A 85 12.80 65.42 33.70
N ALA A 86 13.70 64.69 34.41
CA ALA A 86 13.90 63.26 34.18
C ALA A 86 12.89 62.37 34.88
N SER A 87 12.29 62.82 36.00
CA SER A 87 11.21 62.09 36.71
C SER A 87 9.82 62.55 36.22
N GLY A 88 8.94 61.66 35.91
CA GLY A 88 7.58 61.96 35.44
C GLY A 88 6.94 60.85 34.70
N ALA A 89 5.70 61.06 34.29
CA ALA A 89 4.94 60.16 33.44
C ALA A 89 5.07 60.61 31.97
N ASN A 90 5.60 59.78 31.14
CA ASN A 90 5.73 60.03 29.70
C ASN A 90 4.90 59.01 28.91
N ARG A 91 4.04 59.52 28.01
CA ARG A 91 3.22 58.72 27.12
C ARG A 91 3.66 58.96 25.68
N TYR A 92 4.02 57.90 24.97
CA TYR A 92 4.49 58.06 23.61
C TYR A 92 4.24 56.77 22.80
N ASN A 93 4.13 56.93 21.48
CA ASN A 93 4.09 55.83 20.54
C ASN A 93 5.47 55.57 19.96
N SER A 94 5.82 54.28 19.83
CA SER A 94 6.99 53.85 19.08
C SER A 94 6.57 52.86 17.99
N ASN A 95 7.04 53.11 16.78
CA ASN A 95 6.80 52.31 15.63
C ASN A 95 8.13 51.88 15.05
N GLY A 96 8.23 50.61 14.63
CA GLY A 96 9.45 50.14 14.02
C GLY A 96 9.18 49.05 12.99
N TYR A 97 10.06 48.95 12.04
CA TYR A 97 10.17 47.80 11.18
C TYR A 97 11.64 47.42 10.98
N GLY A 98 11.88 46.12 10.81
CA GLY A 98 13.23 45.63 10.59
C GLY A 98 13.25 44.38 9.71
N VAL A 99 14.29 44.29 8.89
CA VAL A 99 14.58 43.10 8.07
C VAL A 99 15.86 42.49 8.61
N THR A 100 15.77 41.20 8.95
CA THR A 100 16.91 40.39 9.40
C THR A 100 17.16 39.27 8.42
N LEU A 101 18.38 39.20 7.91
CA LEU A 101 18.89 38.08 7.12
C LEU A 101 19.85 37.26 7.98
N VAL A 102 19.64 35.97 8.07
CA VAL A 102 20.55 35.02 8.74
C VAL A 102 20.93 33.92 7.72
N GLN A 103 22.24 33.85 7.43
CA GLN A 103 22.82 32.80 6.59
C GLN A 103 23.73 31.93 7.46
N PRO A 104 23.37 30.63 7.69
CA PRO A 104 24.29 29.70 8.33
C PRO A 104 25.53 29.50 7.45
N LEU A 105 26.71 29.75 8.00
CA LEU A 105 27.99 29.49 7.33
C LEU A 105 28.57 28.14 7.78
N PHE A 106 28.47 27.84 9.06
CA PHE A 106 28.87 26.58 9.65
C PHE A 106 27.91 26.18 10.76
N ARG A 107 27.08 25.19 10.50
CA ARG A 107 26.21 24.53 11.46
C ARG A 107 26.19 23.04 11.12
N MET A 108 27.04 22.24 11.77
CA MET A 108 27.16 20.80 11.46
C MET A 108 25.83 20.05 11.61
N GLN A 109 24.98 20.47 12.56
CA GLN A 109 23.63 19.92 12.71
C GLN A 109 22.78 20.07 11.45
N ASN A 110 22.89 21.21 10.74
CA ASN A 110 22.14 21.47 9.52
C ASN A 110 22.64 20.60 8.35
N TRP A 111 23.96 20.37 8.25
CA TRP A 111 24.54 19.48 7.26
C TRP A 111 24.08 18.03 7.47
N VAL A 112 24.08 17.57 8.73
CA VAL A 112 23.58 16.23 9.06
C VAL A 112 22.07 16.15 8.79
N ALA A 113 21.29 17.17 9.17
CA ALA A 113 19.85 17.22 8.89
C ALA A 113 19.53 17.17 7.38
N TYR A 114 20.39 17.74 6.52
CA TYR A 114 20.27 17.60 5.07
C TYR A 114 20.47 16.15 4.64
N THR A 115 21.50 15.46 5.15
CA THR A 115 21.69 14.02 4.82
C THR A 115 20.60 13.13 5.42
N GLU A 116 20.04 13.48 6.57
CA GLU A 116 18.85 12.81 7.13
C GLU A 116 17.63 12.98 6.23
N ALA A 117 17.45 14.16 5.62
CA ALA A 117 16.37 14.42 4.68
C ALA A 117 16.49 13.55 3.41
N GLU A 118 17.72 13.31 2.91
CA GLU A 118 17.96 12.35 1.80
C GLU A 118 17.54 10.93 2.16
N LEU A 119 17.86 10.47 3.37
CA LEU A 119 17.46 9.16 3.87
C LEU A 119 15.93 9.06 4.09
N GLN A 120 15.29 10.13 4.54
CA GLN A 120 13.83 10.20 4.66
C GLN A 120 13.14 10.10 3.30
N VAL A 121 13.69 10.70 2.25
CA VAL A 121 13.20 10.53 0.87
C VAL A 121 13.36 9.07 0.44
N ALA A 122 14.52 8.46 0.67
CA ALA A 122 14.76 7.05 0.36
C ALA A 122 13.78 6.11 1.09
N GLN A 123 13.44 6.38 2.35
CA GLN A 123 12.40 5.66 3.09
C GLN A 123 11.03 5.80 2.41
N THR A 124 10.67 7.02 2.02
CA THR A 124 9.40 7.30 1.35
C THR A 124 9.29 6.58 0.00
N GLU A 125 10.37 6.54 -0.77
CA GLU A 125 10.44 5.81 -2.05
C GLU A 125 10.30 4.30 -1.86
N ALA A 126 10.97 3.75 -0.84
CA ALA A 126 10.83 2.32 -0.50
C ALA A 126 9.39 2.00 -0.06
N GLN A 127 8.77 2.88 0.73
CA GLN A 127 7.40 2.74 1.18
C GLN A 127 6.39 2.82 0.04
N PHE A 128 6.64 3.68 -0.95
CA PHE A 128 5.82 3.76 -2.15
C PHE A 128 5.93 2.48 -3.01
N LYS A 129 7.15 1.92 -3.18
CA LYS A 129 7.35 0.64 -3.86
C LYS A 129 6.62 -0.52 -3.18
N ILE A 130 6.57 -0.53 -1.84
CA ILE A 130 5.76 -1.51 -1.10
C ILE A 130 4.27 -1.34 -1.45
N ALA A 131 3.77 -0.11 -1.50
CA ALA A 131 2.38 0.16 -1.85
C ALA A 131 2.05 -0.20 -3.31
N GLU A 132 2.99 -0.02 -4.26
CA GLU A 132 2.84 -0.47 -5.65
C GLU A 132 2.68 -1.99 -5.73
N GLN A 133 3.55 -2.74 -5.05
CA GLN A 133 3.48 -4.21 -5.03
C GLN A 133 2.23 -4.72 -4.32
N ASP A 134 1.81 -4.05 -3.24
CA ASP A 134 0.57 -4.36 -2.54
C ASP A 134 -0.64 -4.17 -3.45
N LEU A 135 -0.69 -3.08 -4.23
CA LEU A 135 -1.76 -2.86 -5.21
C LEU A 135 -1.85 -3.99 -6.24
N VAL A 136 -0.71 -4.42 -6.79
CA VAL A 136 -0.66 -5.55 -7.75
C VAL A 136 -1.24 -6.81 -7.12
N LEU A 137 -0.84 -7.14 -5.88
CA LEU A 137 -1.33 -8.34 -5.18
C LEU A 137 -2.82 -8.23 -4.84
N ARG A 138 -3.29 -7.07 -4.37
CA ARG A 138 -4.72 -6.84 -4.06
C ARG A 138 -5.59 -6.92 -5.31
N ALA A 139 -5.13 -6.34 -6.42
CA ALA A 139 -5.84 -6.42 -7.70
C ALA A 139 -5.93 -7.86 -8.20
N ALA A 140 -4.82 -8.60 -8.19
CA ALA A 140 -4.79 -10.01 -8.59
C ALA A 140 -5.64 -10.89 -7.68
N GLN A 141 -5.56 -10.70 -6.35
CA GLN A 141 -6.37 -11.44 -5.39
C GLN A 141 -7.86 -11.20 -5.62
N ALA A 142 -8.29 -9.92 -5.75
CA ALA A 142 -9.70 -9.58 -5.97
C ALA A 142 -10.22 -10.13 -7.31
N TYR A 143 -9.40 -10.09 -8.36
CA TYR A 143 -9.71 -10.66 -9.67
C TYR A 143 -9.94 -12.18 -9.59
N PHE A 144 -8.99 -12.93 -9.01
CA PHE A 144 -9.10 -14.36 -8.85
C PHE A 144 -10.20 -14.77 -7.89
N ASP A 145 -10.47 -14.00 -6.85
CA ASP A 145 -11.57 -14.23 -5.93
C ASP A 145 -12.93 -14.20 -6.66
N VAL A 146 -13.11 -13.26 -7.61
CA VAL A 146 -14.33 -13.22 -8.45
C VAL A 146 -14.40 -14.43 -9.36
N LEU A 147 -13.30 -14.81 -10.02
CA LEU A 147 -13.28 -16.00 -10.89
C LEU A 147 -13.60 -17.29 -10.13
N ILE A 148 -13.01 -17.48 -8.94
CA ILE A 148 -13.31 -18.62 -8.06
C ILE A 148 -14.81 -18.64 -7.69
N ALA A 149 -15.38 -17.47 -7.39
CA ALA A 149 -16.80 -17.38 -7.06
C ALA A 149 -17.70 -17.66 -8.27
N GLN A 150 -17.33 -17.20 -9.48
CA GLN A 150 -18.02 -17.51 -10.72
C GLN A 150 -18.01 -19.02 -11.03
N ASP A 151 -16.82 -19.65 -10.94
CA ASP A 151 -16.67 -21.09 -11.12
C ASP A 151 -17.50 -21.87 -10.09
N SER A 152 -17.54 -21.40 -8.83
CA SER A 152 -18.35 -22.01 -7.77
C SER A 152 -19.84 -21.94 -8.07
N VAL A 153 -20.35 -20.82 -8.61
CA VAL A 153 -21.76 -20.70 -9.04
C VAL A 153 -22.05 -21.66 -10.18
N GLN A 154 -21.20 -21.69 -11.21
CA GLN A 154 -21.39 -22.59 -12.36
C GLN A 154 -21.37 -24.07 -11.94
N LEU A 155 -20.46 -24.46 -11.07
CA LEU A 155 -20.39 -25.79 -10.51
C LEU A 155 -21.64 -26.14 -9.68
N SER A 156 -22.14 -25.19 -8.85
CA SER A 156 -23.36 -25.42 -8.06
C SER A 156 -24.59 -25.60 -8.95
N ILE A 157 -24.72 -24.85 -10.04
CA ILE A 157 -25.81 -25.00 -11.03
C ILE A 157 -25.70 -26.37 -11.70
N ALA A 158 -24.51 -26.77 -12.17
CA ALA A 158 -24.30 -28.07 -12.81
C ALA A 158 -24.57 -29.22 -11.85
N GLN A 159 -24.15 -29.11 -10.58
CA GLN A 159 -24.44 -30.11 -9.55
C GLN A 159 -25.95 -30.22 -9.27
N LYS A 160 -26.63 -29.06 -9.11
CA LYS A 160 -28.08 -29.03 -8.89
C LYS A 160 -28.82 -29.71 -10.07
N THR A 161 -28.43 -29.41 -11.30
CA THR A 161 -29.05 -30.07 -12.49
C THR A 161 -28.87 -31.55 -12.43
N ALA A 162 -27.66 -32.06 -12.18
CA ALA A 162 -27.39 -33.50 -12.08
C ALA A 162 -28.18 -34.19 -10.94
N ILE A 163 -28.28 -33.55 -9.78
CA ILE A 163 -29.04 -34.06 -8.63
C ILE A 163 -30.53 -33.96 -8.88
N SER A 164 -31.04 -32.95 -9.60
CA SER A 164 -32.45 -32.88 -10.01
C SER A 164 -32.85 -34.01 -10.92
N GLU A 165 -31.98 -34.40 -11.87
CA GLU A 165 -32.19 -35.57 -12.74
C GLU A 165 -32.25 -36.87 -11.92
N GLN A 166 -31.31 -37.00 -10.95
CA GLN A 166 -31.28 -38.18 -10.07
C GLN A 166 -32.51 -38.25 -9.17
N LEU A 167 -32.99 -37.11 -8.65
CA LEU A 167 -34.24 -37.05 -7.89
C LEU A 167 -35.46 -37.47 -8.75
N ALA A 168 -35.52 -36.96 -9.98
CA ALA A 168 -36.60 -37.36 -10.91
C ALA A 168 -36.57 -38.85 -11.24
N GLN A 169 -35.36 -39.42 -11.37
CA GLN A 169 -35.21 -40.88 -11.55
C GLN A 169 -35.62 -41.66 -10.30
N ALA A 170 -35.20 -41.25 -9.12
CA ALA A 170 -35.59 -41.90 -7.86
C ALA A 170 -37.10 -41.88 -7.65
N LYS A 171 -37.79 -40.78 -7.95
CA LYS A 171 -39.26 -40.68 -7.89
C LYS A 171 -39.93 -41.69 -8.86
N ARG A 172 -39.50 -41.73 -10.14
CA ARG A 172 -40.04 -42.69 -11.11
C ARG A 172 -39.81 -44.14 -10.69
N ASN A 173 -38.62 -44.47 -10.18
CA ASN A 173 -38.30 -45.82 -9.71
C ASN A 173 -39.14 -46.20 -8.50
N PHE A 174 -39.46 -45.31 -7.62
CA PHE A 174 -40.37 -45.52 -6.49
C PHE A 174 -41.82 -45.77 -6.97
N GLU A 175 -42.31 -44.95 -7.92
CA GLU A 175 -43.67 -45.10 -8.50
C GLU A 175 -43.87 -46.46 -9.14
N VAL A 176 -42.85 -47.04 -9.80
CA VAL A 176 -42.92 -48.39 -10.39
C VAL A 176 -42.50 -49.51 -9.43
N GLY A 177 -42.21 -49.17 -8.16
CA GLY A 177 -41.88 -50.13 -7.11
C GLY A 177 -40.47 -50.72 -7.15
N SER A 178 -39.55 -50.14 -7.96
CA SER A 178 -38.15 -50.58 -8.09
C SER A 178 -37.15 -49.88 -7.16
N ALA A 179 -37.59 -48.88 -6.39
CA ALA A 179 -36.81 -48.17 -5.37
C ALA A 179 -37.63 -47.93 -4.10
N THR A 180 -36.93 -47.62 -3.01
CA THR A 180 -37.57 -47.33 -1.69
C THR A 180 -37.97 -45.87 -1.57
N ILE A 181 -38.88 -45.55 -0.65
CA ILE A 181 -39.20 -44.18 -0.29
C ILE A 181 -37.97 -43.48 0.28
N THR A 182 -37.08 -44.20 0.97
CA THR A 182 -35.82 -43.66 1.54
C THR A 182 -34.92 -43.12 0.43
N ASP A 183 -34.78 -43.82 -0.70
CA ASP A 183 -33.98 -43.36 -1.85
C ASP A 183 -34.49 -42.02 -2.39
N THR A 184 -35.82 -41.84 -2.43
CA THR A 184 -36.46 -40.61 -2.88
C THR A 184 -36.21 -39.46 -1.88
N LEU A 185 -36.34 -39.74 -0.58
CA LEU A 185 -36.10 -38.75 0.46
C LEU A 185 -34.62 -38.31 0.56
N GLU A 186 -33.68 -39.26 0.35
CA GLU A 186 -32.25 -38.95 0.26
C GLU A 186 -31.94 -38.06 -0.94
N ALA A 187 -32.45 -38.37 -2.11
CA ALA A 187 -32.30 -37.55 -3.32
C ALA A 187 -32.93 -36.16 -3.15
N GLN A 188 -34.10 -36.06 -2.49
CA GLN A 188 -34.72 -34.77 -2.17
C GLN A 188 -33.88 -33.97 -1.21
N SER A 189 -33.37 -34.58 -0.14
CA SER A 189 -32.49 -33.91 0.83
C SER A 189 -31.22 -33.34 0.16
N ARG A 190 -30.60 -34.13 -0.74
CA ARG A 190 -29.42 -33.67 -1.51
C ARG A 190 -29.75 -32.53 -2.46
N HIS A 191 -30.91 -32.60 -3.13
CA HIS A 191 -31.38 -31.52 -3.99
C HIS A 191 -31.57 -30.23 -3.21
N ASP A 192 -32.22 -30.24 -2.06
CA ASP A 192 -32.52 -29.08 -1.24
C ASP A 192 -31.21 -28.47 -0.66
N LEU A 193 -30.27 -29.34 -0.24
CA LEU A 193 -28.94 -28.89 0.20
C LEU A 193 -28.16 -28.20 -0.95
N THR A 194 -28.21 -28.78 -2.16
CA THR A 194 -27.51 -28.20 -3.32
C THR A 194 -28.13 -26.86 -3.74
N TYR A 195 -29.46 -26.74 -3.63
CA TYR A 195 -30.15 -25.48 -3.87
C TYR A 195 -29.70 -24.37 -2.86
N ALA A 196 -29.59 -24.74 -1.58
CA ALA A 196 -29.06 -23.81 -0.56
C ALA A 196 -27.60 -23.42 -0.85
N GLN A 197 -26.76 -24.37 -1.32
CA GLN A 197 -25.38 -24.08 -1.72
C GLN A 197 -25.29 -23.15 -2.94
N GLU A 198 -26.17 -23.28 -3.91
CA GLU A 198 -26.24 -22.36 -5.06
C GLU A 198 -26.57 -20.93 -4.62
N ILE A 199 -27.55 -20.75 -3.74
CA ILE A 199 -27.90 -19.42 -3.18
C ILE A 199 -26.70 -18.82 -2.46
N ALA A 200 -26.00 -19.61 -1.64
CA ALA A 200 -24.80 -19.16 -0.94
C ALA A 200 -23.66 -18.79 -1.91
N ALA A 201 -23.46 -19.56 -2.98
CA ALA A 201 -22.47 -19.28 -4.01
C ALA A 201 -22.78 -17.98 -4.78
N GLN A 202 -24.06 -17.76 -5.14
CA GLN A 202 -24.50 -16.51 -5.80
C GLN A 202 -24.28 -15.29 -4.92
N ASN A 203 -24.62 -15.38 -3.63
CA ASN A 203 -24.37 -14.29 -2.68
C ASN A 203 -22.86 -14.03 -2.51
N ASN A 204 -22.04 -15.08 -2.44
CA ASN A 204 -20.58 -14.93 -2.37
C ASN A 204 -20.02 -14.25 -3.62
N LEU A 205 -20.52 -14.59 -4.81
CA LEU A 205 -20.12 -13.93 -6.06
C LEU A 205 -20.41 -12.42 -6.01
N GLU A 206 -21.61 -12.03 -5.58
CA GLU A 206 -21.97 -10.63 -5.44
C GLU A 206 -21.01 -9.91 -4.47
N ILE A 207 -20.69 -10.50 -3.32
CA ILE A 207 -19.73 -9.94 -2.35
C ILE A 207 -18.35 -9.74 -2.98
N LYS A 208 -17.85 -10.74 -3.75
CA LYS A 208 -16.53 -10.63 -4.40
C LYS A 208 -16.52 -9.60 -5.52
N GLN A 209 -17.60 -9.48 -6.29
CA GLN A 209 -17.76 -8.43 -7.29
C GLN A 209 -17.77 -7.02 -6.65
N ARG A 210 -18.44 -6.85 -5.49
CA ARG A 210 -18.42 -5.58 -4.76
C ARG A 210 -17.05 -5.26 -4.17
N ALA A 211 -16.30 -6.26 -3.70
CA ALA A 211 -14.92 -6.08 -3.27
C ALA A 211 -14.01 -5.61 -4.42
N LEU A 212 -14.17 -6.18 -5.61
CA LEU A 212 -13.45 -5.73 -6.81
C LEU A 212 -13.88 -4.32 -7.23
N GLN A 213 -15.17 -4.00 -7.14
CA GLN A 213 -15.70 -2.66 -7.38
C GLN A 213 -15.10 -1.62 -6.42
N GLN A 214 -14.88 -1.96 -5.15
CA GLN A 214 -14.23 -1.06 -4.19
C GLN A 214 -12.82 -0.64 -4.65
N LEU A 215 -12.09 -1.55 -5.31
CA LEU A 215 -10.75 -1.29 -5.82
C LEU A 215 -10.75 -0.45 -7.11
N THR A 216 -11.68 -0.74 -8.03
CA THR A 216 -11.68 -0.19 -9.39
C THR A 216 -12.68 0.94 -9.58
N ASN A 217 -13.55 1.19 -8.61
CA ASN A 217 -14.71 2.09 -8.68
C ASN A 217 -15.70 1.75 -9.81
N ALA A 218 -15.56 0.58 -10.45
CA ALA A 218 -16.45 0.11 -11.51
C ALA A 218 -16.74 -1.39 -11.32
N LEU A 219 -17.97 -1.81 -11.64
CA LEU A 219 -18.31 -3.23 -11.64
C LEU A 219 -17.92 -3.81 -13.00
N PRO A 220 -16.91 -4.68 -13.10
CA PRO A 220 -16.55 -5.33 -14.35
C PRO A 220 -17.67 -6.29 -14.77
N LYS A 221 -18.06 -6.23 -16.04
CA LYS A 221 -19.18 -7.06 -16.54
C LYS A 221 -18.77 -8.50 -16.80
N ASP A 222 -17.63 -8.69 -17.46
CA ASP A 222 -17.09 -10.00 -17.80
C ASP A 222 -15.58 -10.02 -17.53
N LEU A 223 -15.10 -11.04 -16.82
CA LEU A 223 -13.68 -11.26 -16.58
C LEU A 223 -13.18 -12.43 -17.44
N LYS A 224 -11.96 -12.31 -17.96
CA LYS A 224 -11.30 -13.42 -18.65
C LYS A 224 -11.02 -14.56 -17.67
N ALA A 225 -11.49 -15.75 -17.99
CA ALA A 225 -11.28 -16.94 -17.18
C ALA A 225 -9.92 -17.59 -17.47
N LEU A 226 -9.54 -18.57 -16.64
CA LEU A 226 -8.32 -19.34 -16.87
C LEU A 226 -8.43 -20.16 -18.16
N GLY A 227 -7.43 -20.04 -19.05
CA GLY A 227 -7.40 -20.76 -20.31
C GLY A 227 -7.22 -22.28 -20.13
N SER A 228 -7.81 -23.08 -21.02
CA SER A 228 -7.71 -24.55 -20.98
C SER A 228 -6.27 -25.09 -21.16
N GLN A 229 -5.35 -24.26 -21.68
CA GLN A 229 -3.93 -24.62 -21.90
C GLN A 229 -3.00 -24.07 -20.81
N PHE A 230 -3.53 -23.83 -19.61
CA PHE A 230 -2.76 -23.38 -18.48
C PHE A 230 -1.58 -24.32 -18.16
N LYS A 231 -0.36 -23.77 -18.14
CA LYS A 231 0.86 -24.52 -17.87
C LYS A 231 1.37 -24.23 -16.46
N LEU A 232 1.78 -25.29 -15.77
CA LEU A 232 2.44 -25.18 -14.48
C LEU A 232 3.96 -25.02 -14.70
N GLU A 233 4.49 -23.85 -14.35
CA GLU A 233 5.90 -23.52 -14.50
C GLU A 233 6.58 -23.54 -13.14
N SER A 234 7.69 -24.26 -13.03
CA SER A 234 8.52 -24.24 -11.81
C SER A 234 9.30 -22.92 -11.73
N PRO A 235 9.56 -22.42 -10.51
CA PRO A 235 10.38 -21.23 -10.35
C PRO A 235 11.78 -21.43 -10.97
N LEU A 236 12.23 -20.44 -11.72
CA LEU A 236 13.59 -20.41 -12.27
C LEU A 236 14.33 -19.17 -11.75
N PRO A 237 15.50 -19.36 -11.10
CA PRO A 237 16.26 -20.61 -10.87
C PRO A 237 15.57 -21.56 -9.88
N ALA A 238 15.92 -22.86 -9.95
CA ALA A 238 15.33 -23.89 -9.09
C ALA A 238 15.90 -23.91 -7.66
N ASP A 239 16.97 -23.18 -7.41
CA ASP A 239 17.58 -23.03 -6.09
C ASP A 239 16.88 -21.92 -5.30
N MET A 240 16.32 -22.28 -4.16
CA MET A 240 15.62 -21.38 -3.25
C MET A 240 16.51 -20.28 -2.68
N GLU A 241 17.78 -20.58 -2.40
CA GLU A 241 18.68 -19.59 -1.78
C GLU A 241 19.05 -18.45 -2.75
N VAL A 242 19.10 -18.72 -4.05
CA VAL A 242 19.27 -17.65 -5.06
C VAL A 242 18.12 -16.63 -5.01
N TRP A 243 16.91 -17.07 -4.72
CA TRP A 243 15.76 -16.15 -4.53
C TRP A 243 15.90 -15.35 -3.25
N VAL A 244 16.45 -15.95 -2.19
CA VAL A 244 16.73 -15.25 -0.92
C VAL A 244 17.79 -14.16 -1.13
N ASP A 245 18.88 -14.47 -1.85
CA ASP A 245 19.92 -13.49 -2.16
C ASP A 245 19.37 -12.33 -2.99
N GLN A 246 18.56 -12.62 -4.01
CA GLN A 246 17.87 -11.59 -4.79
C GLN A 246 16.93 -10.73 -3.93
N ALA A 247 16.21 -11.34 -2.99
CA ALA A 247 15.34 -10.62 -2.08
C ALA A 247 16.13 -9.69 -1.13
N GLN A 248 17.29 -10.15 -0.65
CA GLN A 248 18.16 -9.30 0.16
C GLN A 248 18.70 -8.08 -0.58
N ALA A 249 18.85 -8.19 -1.90
CA ALA A 249 19.32 -7.07 -2.74
C ALA A 249 18.19 -6.10 -3.15
N ASN A 250 16.97 -6.60 -3.38
CA ASN A 250 15.95 -5.84 -4.09
C ASN A 250 14.66 -5.57 -3.27
N ASN A 251 14.48 -6.23 -2.12
CA ASN A 251 13.22 -6.12 -1.38
C ASN A 251 13.06 -4.72 -0.77
N PRO A 252 11.96 -3.99 -1.07
CA PRO A 252 11.76 -2.62 -0.60
C PRO A 252 11.53 -2.52 0.91
N GLN A 253 11.06 -3.58 1.60
CA GLN A 253 10.95 -3.58 3.05
C GLN A 253 12.35 -3.58 3.70
N LEU A 254 13.31 -4.28 3.10
CA LEU A 254 14.69 -4.26 3.58
C LEU A 254 15.35 -2.91 3.30
N ALA A 255 15.11 -2.32 2.12
CA ALA A 255 15.60 -0.97 1.80
C ALA A 255 15.05 0.09 2.78
N LEU A 256 13.77 -0.01 3.15
CA LEU A 256 13.14 0.83 4.16
C LEU A 256 13.82 0.71 5.53
N ALA A 257 14.07 -0.52 5.98
CA ALA A 257 14.73 -0.79 7.26
C ALA A 257 16.19 -0.33 7.26
N GLN A 258 16.90 -0.49 6.13
CA GLN A 258 18.26 -0.04 5.96
C GLN A 258 18.36 1.49 6.05
N ALA A 259 17.53 2.21 5.29
CA ALA A 259 17.47 3.67 5.37
C ALA A 259 17.10 4.16 6.78
N GLY A 260 16.24 3.41 7.51
CA GLY A 260 15.90 3.68 8.90
C GLY A 260 17.09 3.53 9.86
N SER A 261 17.91 2.50 9.66
CA SER A 261 19.12 2.28 10.44
C SER A 261 20.18 3.35 10.19
N GLU A 262 20.37 3.73 8.92
CA GLU A 262 21.30 4.80 8.54
C GLU A 262 20.83 6.18 9.08
N LEU A 263 19.52 6.44 9.04
CA LEU A 263 18.94 7.66 9.63
C LEU A 263 19.21 7.74 11.12
N ALA A 264 19.02 6.65 11.88
CA ALA A 264 19.30 6.62 13.31
C ALA A 264 20.79 6.81 13.62
N GLU A 265 21.69 6.35 12.75
CA GLU A 265 23.13 6.60 12.88
C GLU A 265 23.48 8.08 12.62
N LYS A 266 22.86 8.72 11.62
CA LYS A 266 23.02 10.17 11.38
C LYS A 266 22.49 10.99 12.55
N GLU A 267 21.39 10.58 13.17
CA GLU A 267 20.84 11.24 14.36
C GLU A 267 21.85 11.25 15.53
N VAL A 268 22.65 10.20 15.71
CA VAL A 268 23.77 10.20 16.68
C VAL A 268 24.76 11.31 16.35
N THR A 269 25.13 11.43 15.09
CA THR A 269 26.07 12.45 14.61
C THR A 269 25.49 13.86 14.79
N ARG A 270 24.21 14.05 14.49
CA ARG A 270 23.51 15.33 14.67
C ARG A 270 23.48 15.76 16.13
N ASN A 271 23.18 14.84 17.04
CA ASN A 271 23.15 15.14 18.47
C ASN A 271 24.56 15.46 19.01
N ARG A 272 25.60 14.73 18.59
CA ARG A 272 27.00 15.00 18.94
C ARG A 272 27.46 16.37 18.41
N ALA A 273 26.98 16.78 17.25
CA ALA A 273 27.26 18.09 16.66
C ALA A 273 26.73 19.26 17.51
N GLY A 274 25.90 19.02 18.51
CA GLY A 274 25.49 19.99 19.53
C GLY A 274 26.62 20.53 20.40
N HIS A 275 27.79 19.90 20.43
CA HIS A 275 28.99 20.37 21.05
C HIS A 275 29.85 21.30 20.17
N LEU A 276 29.57 21.32 18.86
CA LEU A 276 30.37 22.08 17.90
C LEU A 276 29.94 23.55 17.87
N PRO A 277 30.86 24.48 17.54
CA PRO A 277 30.51 25.88 17.32
C PRO A 277 29.58 26.03 16.12
N THR A 278 28.80 27.13 16.16
CA THR A 278 28.02 27.59 15.00
C THR A 278 28.49 28.94 14.54
N VAL A 279 28.51 29.17 13.23
CA VAL A 279 28.91 30.44 12.60
C VAL A 279 27.82 30.88 11.64
N ASP A 280 27.31 32.07 11.86
CA ASP A 280 26.26 32.66 11.04
C ASP A 280 26.68 34.03 10.53
N LEU A 281 26.34 34.35 9.29
CA LEU A 281 26.35 35.72 8.76
C LEU A 281 24.97 36.31 9.05
N VAL A 282 25.00 37.47 9.74
CA VAL A 282 23.78 38.19 10.13
C VAL A 282 23.81 39.57 9.53
N ALA A 283 22.77 39.95 8.79
CA ALA A 283 22.59 41.31 8.31
C ALA A 283 21.22 41.83 8.81
N ASN A 284 21.27 43.05 9.39
CA ASN A 284 20.07 43.68 9.92
C ASN A 284 19.91 45.10 9.31
N TYR A 285 18.68 45.39 8.95
CA TYR A 285 18.19 46.72 8.66
C TYR A 285 17.02 47.01 9.60
N ALA A 286 17.07 48.09 10.36
CA ALA A 286 15.95 48.49 11.22
C ALA A 286 15.72 50.01 11.14
N SER A 287 14.46 50.41 11.09
CA SER A 287 14.00 51.77 11.16
C SER A 287 12.98 51.89 12.28
N ASN A 288 13.28 52.67 13.27
CA ASN A 288 12.45 52.92 14.44
C ASN A 288 12.14 54.41 14.55
N SER A 289 10.87 54.74 14.79
CA SER A 289 10.39 56.10 15.03
C SER A 289 9.62 56.12 16.35
N ALA A 290 9.95 57.01 17.21
CA ALA A 290 9.25 57.23 18.46
C ALA A 290 8.95 58.74 18.63
N ASN A 291 7.72 59.09 18.96
CA ASN A 291 7.33 60.49 19.18
C ASN A 291 7.59 60.95 20.61
N GLY A 292 8.25 60.13 21.42
CA GLY A 292 8.68 60.42 22.77
C GLY A 292 9.65 59.38 23.32
N SER A 293 10.16 59.61 24.52
CA SER A 293 11.05 58.70 25.26
C SER A 293 10.87 58.92 26.78
N SER A 294 11.65 58.19 27.59
CA SER A 294 11.74 58.40 29.03
C SER A 294 12.17 59.88 29.38
N PHE A 295 12.79 60.61 28.45
CA PHE A 295 13.19 61.98 28.61
C PHE A 295 12.29 63.00 27.88
N GLY A 296 11.15 62.54 27.34
CA GLY A 296 10.19 63.38 26.62
C GLY A 296 10.57 63.76 25.19
N VAL A 297 11.70 63.27 24.66
CA VAL A 297 12.19 63.64 23.31
C VAL A 297 11.91 62.42 22.34
N GLY A 298 11.33 62.70 21.18
CA GLY A 298 11.18 61.78 20.11
C GLY A 298 12.48 61.52 19.32
N SER A 299 12.56 60.39 18.62
CA SER A 299 13.72 60.03 17.78
C SER A 299 13.34 59.16 16.61
N ASP A 300 13.99 59.41 15.46
CA ASP A 300 13.97 58.53 14.30
C ASP A 300 15.37 57.91 14.15
N THR A 301 15.41 56.56 14.14
CA THR A 301 16.69 55.86 14.09
C THR A 301 16.65 54.85 12.94
N THR A 302 17.63 54.94 12.06
CA THR A 302 17.86 53.92 11.03
C THR A 302 19.19 53.22 11.30
N SER A 303 19.19 51.93 11.50
CA SER A 303 20.39 51.14 11.74
C SER A 303 20.58 50.10 10.61
N LYS A 304 21.83 49.91 10.21
CA LYS A 304 22.27 48.92 9.23
C LYS A 304 23.48 48.22 9.79
N SER A 305 23.46 46.91 9.88
CA SER A 305 24.59 46.13 10.36
C SER A 305 24.78 44.86 9.58
N VAL A 306 26.01 44.46 9.37
CA VAL A 306 26.38 43.13 8.82
C VAL A 306 27.51 42.62 9.71
N GLY A 307 27.42 41.38 10.13
CA GLY A 307 28.40 40.76 11.01
C GLY A 307 28.41 39.26 10.94
N VAL A 308 29.46 38.68 11.45
CA VAL A 308 29.57 37.21 11.64
C VAL A 308 29.39 36.94 13.12
N GLN A 309 28.47 36.05 13.42
CA GLN A 309 28.17 35.59 14.77
C GLN A 309 28.75 34.22 14.98
N LEU A 310 29.66 34.05 15.95
CA LEU A 310 30.16 32.74 16.40
C LEU A 310 29.52 32.44 17.76
N ASN A 311 28.91 31.25 17.87
CA ASN A 311 28.36 30.73 19.12
C ASN A 311 29.04 29.40 19.46
N ILE A 312 29.69 29.30 20.63
CA ILE A 312 30.36 28.10 21.13
C ILE A 312 29.69 27.68 22.42
N PRO A 313 28.96 26.54 22.44
CA PRO A 313 28.34 26.03 23.65
C PRO A 313 29.39 25.40 24.57
N LEU A 314 29.75 26.05 25.66
CA LEU A 314 30.77 25.55 26.60
C LEU A 314 30.19 24.51 27.56
N TYR A 315 29.00 24.75 28.07
CA TYR A 315 28.30 23.82 29.00
C TYR A 315 26.77 23.95 28.86
N GLN A 316 26.10 22.81 28.69
CA GLN A 316 24.65 22.75 28.50
C GLN A 316 23.96 21.79 29.52
N GLY A 317 24.47 21.76 30.76
CA GLY A 317 23.87 20.95 31.83
C GLY A 317 23.83 19.45 31.54
N GLY A 318 24.70 18.91 30.67
CA GLY A 318 24.76 17.53 30.30
C GLY A 318 23.70 17.06 29.26
N SER A 319 22.84 17.95 28.74
CA SER A 319 21.75 17.63 27.85
C SER A 319 22.23 17.00 26.53
N VAL A 320 23.30 17.52 25.92
CA VAL A 320 23.87 16.99 24.67
C VAL A 320 24.40 15.58 24.86
N ASN A 321 25.08 15.30 25.97
CA ASN A 321 25.57 13.96 26.30
C ASN A 321 24.43 12.98 26.51
N SER A 322 23.34 13.39 27.16
CA SER A 322 22.14 12.57 27.36
C SER A 322 21.47 12.25 26.03
N LYS A 323 21.22 13.26 25.17
CA LYS A 323 20.67 13.08 23.83
C LYS A 323 21.54 12.21 22.94
N SER A 324 22.86 12.34 23.04
CA SER A 324 23.79 11.48 22.29
C SER A 324 23.72 10.01 22.73
N ARG A 325 23.57 9.73 24.05
CA ARG A 325 23.38 8.36 24.56
C ARG A 325 22.01 7.79 24.13
N GLU A 326 20.97 8.61 24.19
CA GLU A 326 19.63 8.22 23.72
C GLU A 326 19.66 7.89 22.22
N ALA A 327 20.26 8.75 21.40
CA ALA A 327 20.39 8.51 19.96
C ALA A 327 21.24 7.24 19.68
N GLN A 328 22.29 6.99 20.48
CA GLN A 328 23.09 5.76 20.35
C GLN A 328 22.24 4.52 20.63
N ALA A 329 21.43 4.51 21.71
CA ALA A 329 20.55 3.40 22.03
C ALA A 329 19.47 3.19 20.93
N ASN A 330 18.94 4.27 20.36
CA ASN A 330 18.01 4.20 19.23
C ASN A 330 18.69 3.66 17.94
N SER A 331 19.95 4.01 17.69
CA SER A 331 20.74 3.45 16.58
C SER A 331 20.97 1.94 16.77
N ASP A 332 21.31 1.53 17.99
CA ASP A 332 21.51 0.10 18.28
C ASP A 332 20.20 -0.69 18.12
N ARG A 333 19.05 -0.11 18.54
CA ARG A 333 17.72 -0.68 18.27
C ARG A 333 17.46 -0.79 16.77
N ALA A 334 17.70 0.28 16.00
CA ALA A 334 17.44 0.29 14.56
C ALA A 334 18.29 -0.73 13.79
N LYS A 335 19.53 -1.02 14.27
CA LYS A 335 20.37 -2.12 13.75
C LYS A 335 19.75 -3.49 13.99
N GLN A 336 19.16 -3.72 15.17
CA GLN A 336 18.46 -4.97 15.46
C GLN A 336 17.15 -5.09 14.64
N ASP A 337 16.45 -3.98 14.44
CA ASP A 337 15.26 -3.94 13.59
C ASP A 337 15.61 -4.27 12.12
N LEU A 338 16.73 -3.77 11.61
CA LEU A 338 17.27 -4.12 10.29
C LEU A 338 17.62 -5.62 10.19
N GLU A 339 18.28 -6.18 11.20
CA GLU A 339 18.61 -7.61 11.21
C GLU A 339 17.35 -8.48 11.26
N ASN A 340 16.35 -8.07 12.05
CA ASN A 340 15.05 -8.73 12.07
C ASN A 340 14.33 -8.64 10.70
N ALA A 341 14.35 -7.48 10.05
CA ALA A 341 13.79 -7.30 8.71
C ALA A 341 14.47 -8.23 7.69
N ARG A 342 15.81 -8.36 7.75
CA ARG A 342 16.57 -9.28 6.89
C ARG A 342 16.13 -10.72 7.06
N ARG A 343 16.01 -11.19 8.31
CA ARG A 343 15.54 -12.54 8.61
C ARG A 343 14.11 -12.79 8.17
N ASN A 344 13.23 -11.80 8.36
CA ASN A 344 11.85 -11.89 7.94
C ASN A 344 11.70 -11.95 6.41
N VAL A 345 12.44 -11.14 5.67
CA VAL A 345 12.45 -11.15 4.20
C VAL A 345 12.96 -12.52 3.70
N ALA A 346 14.04 -13.06 4.29
CA ALA A 346 14.55 -14.39 3.93
C ALA A 346 13.49 -15.49 4.20
N LEU A 347 12.82 -15.43 5.35
CA LEU A 347 11.77 -16.40 5.69
C LEU A 347 10.57 -16.30 4.74
N GLN A 348 10.08 -15.10 4.49
CA GLN A 348 8.95 -14.85 3.57
C GLN A 348 9.27 -15.32 2.14
N THR A 349 10.50 -15.08 1.67
CA THR A 349 10.93 -15.54 0.34
C THR A 349 10.96 -17.07 0.26
N ARG A 350 11.49 -17.76 1.28
CA ARG A 350 11.46 -19.23 1.35
C ARG A 350 10.03 -19.76 1.39
N GLN A 351 9.15 -19.16 2.19
CA GLN A 351 7.73 -19.54 2.26
C GLN A 351 7.03 -19.33 0.92
N ALA A 352 7.29 -18.22 0.24
CA ALA A 352 6.70 -17.93 -1.06
C ALA A 352 7.20 -18.92 -2.15
N TYR A 353 8.50 -19.24 -2.15
CA TYR A 353 9.08 -20.26 -3.05
C TYR A 353 8.44 -21.63 -2.82
N LEU A 354 8.39 -22.09 -1.57
CA LEU A 354 7.75 -23.36 -1.22
C LEU A 354 6.24 -23.36 -1.54
N GLY A 355 5.59 -22.21 -1.43
CA GLY A 355 4.20 -22.02 -1.84
C GLY A 355 3.98 -22.29 -3.33
N VAL A 356 4.89 -21.84 -4.21
CA VAL A 356 4.82 -22.15 -5.65
C VAL A 356 5.07 -23.64 -5.91
N VAL A 357 6.12 -24.22 -5.31
CA VAL A 357 6.47 -25.64 -5.51
C VAL A 357 5.34 -26.56 -5.02
N SER A 358 4.81 -26.31 -3.82
CA SER A 358 3.69 -27.08 -3.27
C SER A 358 2.40 -26.89 -4.08
N GLY A 359 2.15 -25.66 -4.57
CA GLY A 359 1.02 -25.35 -5.44
C GLY A 359 1.02 -26.17 -6.73
N ILE A 360 2.18 -26.32 -7.39
CA ILE A 360 2.37 -27.17 -8.56
C ILE A 360 2.00 -28.63 -8.23
N ALA A 361 2.52 -29.16 -7.13
CA ALA A 361 2.25 -30.53 -6.71
C ALA A 361 0.76 -30.74 -6.39
N GLN A 362 0.14 -29.79 -5.71
CA GLN A 362 -1.27 -29.81 -5.35
C GLN A 362 -2.17 -29.80 -6.60
N VAL A 363 -1.91 -28.92 -7.58
CA VAL A 363 -2.69 -28.88 -8.82
C VAL A 363 -2.57 -30.21 -9.58
N LYS A 364 -1.37 -30.77 -9.72
CA LYS A 364 -1.16 -32.07 -10.36
C LYS A 364 -1.91 -33.21 -9.64
N ALA A 365 -1.85 -33.23 -8.31
CA ALA A 365 -2.56 -34.24 -7.51
C ALA A 365 -4.09 -34.12 -7.67
N LEU A 366 -4.62 -32.88 -7.67
CA LEU A 366 -6.06 -32.64 -7.87
C LEU A 366 -6.52 -32.93 -9.29
N GLN A 367 -5.68 -32.71 -10.32
CA GLN A 367 -5.97 -33.15 -11.69
C GLN A 367 -6.15 -34.69 -11.78
N GLN A 368 -5.25 -35.43 -11.13
CA GLN A 368 -5.36 -36.89 -11.04
C GLN A 368 -6.57 -37.32 -10.22
N ALA A 369 -6.84 -36.68 -9.10
CA ALA A 369 -8.01 -36.95 -8.27
C ALA A 369 -9.33 -36.67 -9.03
N LEU A 370 -9.35 -35.61 -9.84
CA LEU A 370 -10.51 -35.32 -10.70
C LEU A 370 -10.75 -36.42 -11.72
N ALA A 371 -9.70 -36.89 -12.42
CA ALA A 371 -9.81 -38.01 -13.37
C ALA A 371 -10.33 -39.26 -12.70
N SER A 372 -9.83 -39.58 -11.50
CA SER A 372 -10.29 -40.70 -10.69
C SER A 372 -11.77 -40.55 -10.26
N SER A 373 -12.17 -39.34 -9.83
CA SER A 373 -13.54 -39.05 -9.40
C SER A 373 -14.56 -39.18 -10.55
N VAL A 374 -14.16 -38.78 -11.77
CA VAL A 374 -14.98 -39.03 -12.99
C VAL A 374 -15.19 -40.51 -13.20
N SER A 375 -14.11 -41.32 -13.17
CA SER A 375 -14.19 -42.77 -13.35
C SER A 375 -15.03 -43.44 -12.27
N VAL A 376 -14.94 -43.01 -11.01
CA VAL A 376 -15.77 -43.52 -9.90
C VAL A 376 -17.25 -43.17 -10.12
N LEU A 377 -17.57 -41.99 -10.58
CA LEU A 377 -18.95 -41.59 -10.88
C LEU A 377 -19.53 -42.45 -12.01
N ASP A 378 -18.78 -42.64 -13.10
CA ASP A 378 -19.23 -43.47 -14.26
C ASP A 378 -19.42 -44.93 -13.85
N ALA A 379 -18.49 -45.50 -13.09
CA ALA A 379 -18.61 -46.86 -12.55
C ALA A 379 -19.80 -46.98 -11.56
N SER A 380 -20.06 -45.95 -10.73
CA SER A 380 -21.20 -45.96 -9.81
C SER A 380 -22.55 -45.91 -10.56
N LYS A 381 -22.65 -45.11 -11.63
CA LYS A 381 -23.84 -45.06 -12.49
C LYS A 381 -24.09 -46.39 -13.16
N LEU A 382 -23.07 -46.98 -13.78
CA LEU A 382 -23.18 -48.30 -14.39
C LEU A 382 -23.55 -49.40 -13.36
N GLY A 383 -22.90 -49.34 -12.17
CA GLY A 383 -23.22 -50.27 -11.08
C GLY A 383 -24.65 -50.13 -10.56
N GLN A 384 -25.21 -48.94 -10.58
CA GLN A 384 -26.61 -48.68 -10.25
C GLN A 384 -27.55 -49.29 -11.30
N GLU A 385 -27.23 -49.13 -12.58
CA GLU A 385 -28.03 -49.68 -13.67
C GLU A 385 -28.11 -51.22 -13.60
N VAL A 386 -27.04 -51.89 -13.20
CA VAL A 386 -27.00 -53.38 -13.06
C VAL A 386 -27.36 -53.84 -11.63
N GLY A 387 -27.73 -52.92 -10.73
CA GLY A 387 -28.24 -53.27 -9.41
C GLY A 387 -27.20 -53.64 -8.35
N VAL A 388 -25.87 -53.41 -8.59
CA VAL A 388 -24.78 -53.69 -7.64
C VAL A 388 -24.33 -52.44 -6.83
N ARG A 389 -24.85 -51.26 -7.16
CA ARG A 389 -24.64 -50.00 -6.45
C ARG A 389 -25.97 -49.33 -6.11
N THR A 390 -26.00 -48.58 -5.05
CA THR A 390 -27.19 -47.85 -4.61
C THR A 390 -27.25 -46.45 -5.23
N ASN A 391 -28.44 -45.83 -5.19
CA ASN A 391 -28.62 -44.42 -5.56
C ASN A 391 -27.73 -43.49 -4.69
N LEU A 392 -27.57 -43.83 -3.42
CA LEU A 392 -26.71 -43.10 -2.49
C LEU A 392 -25.22 -43.10 -2.93
N ASP A 393 -24.72 -44.22 -3.47
CA ASP A 393 -23.37 -44.34 -4.02
C ASP A 393 -23.14 -43.35 -5.17
N VAL A 394 -24.11 -43.22 -6.07
CA VAL A 394 -24.05 -42.26 -7.19
C VAL A 394 -24.08 -40.83 -6.69
N LEU A 395 -24.98 -40.50 -5.75
CA LEU A 395 -25.08 -39.17 -5.16
C LEU A 395 -23.76 -38.76 -4.43
N ASN A 396 -23.15 -39.71 -3.72
CA ASN A 396 -21.85 -39.48 -3.06
C ASN A 396 -20.71 -39.29 -4.07
N ALA A 397 -20.68 -40.11 -5.14
CA ALA A 397 -19.69 -39.96 -6.21
C ALA A 397 -19.84 -38.61 -6.94
N GLN A 398 -21.06 -38.14 -7.19
CA GLN A 398 -21.33 -36.81 -7.73
C GLN A 398 -20.82 -35.73 -6.83
N GLN A 399 -21.15 -35.78 -5.54
CA GLN A 399 -20.67 -34.79 -4.56
C GLN A 399 -19.13 -34.73 -4.53
N GLN A 400 -18.45 -35.88 -4.52
CA GLN A 400 -17.00 -35.97 -4.54
C GLN A 400 -16.42 -35.35 -5.83
N LEU A 401 -17.00 -35.62 -6.99
CA LEU A 401 -16.57 -35.04 -8.26
C LEU A 401 -16.63 -33.50 -8.23
N TYR A 402 -17.76 -32.92 -7.82
CA TYR A 402 -17.94 -31.47 -7.79
C TYR A 402 -17.05 -30.80 -6.73
N SER A 403 -16.84 -31.43 -5.57
CA SER A 403 -15.89 -30.99 -4.57
C SER A 403 -14.47 -30.96 -5.13
N THR A 404 -14.00 -32.06 -5.74
CA THR A 404 -12.66 -32.17 -6.32
C THR A 404 -12.44 -31.14 -7.44
N ARG A 405 -13.47 -30.89 -8.27
CA ARG A 405 -13.39 -29.89 -9.34
C ARG A 405 -13.26 -28.47 -8.79
N ARG A 406 -14.04 -28.13 -7.76
CA ARG A 406 -13.92 -26.84 -7.05
C ARG A 406 -12.54 -26.66 -6.44
N ASP A 407 -12.03 -27.71 -5.77
CA ASP A 407 -10.72 -27.67 -5.11
C ASP A 407 -9.58 -27.51 -6.14
N LEU A 408 -9.72 -28.10 -7.33
CA LEU A 408 -8.79 -27.93 -8.44
C LEU A 408 -8.77 -26.46 -8.94
N TYR A 409 -9.93 -25.84 -9.18
CA TYR A 409 -9.99 -24.45 -9.61
C TYR A 409 -9.36 -23.52 -8.57
N GLN A 410 -9.70 -23.70 -7.31
CA GLN A 410 -9.10 -22.97 -6.20
C GLN A 410 -7.56 -23.12 -6.19
N ALA A 411 -7.05 -24.35 -6.36
CA ALA A 411 -5.61 -24.61 -6.36
C ALA A 411 -4.90 -23.95 -7.56
N GLN A 412 -5.53 -23.90 -8.73
CA GLN A 412 -4.99 -23.24 -9.91
C GLN A 412 -4.84 -21.74 -9.72
N TYR A 413 -5.86 -21.05 -9.21
CA TYR A 413 -5.77 -19.61 -8.93
C TYR A 413 -4.81 -19.30 -7.78
N ASN A 414 -4.79 -20.15 -6.74
CA ASN A 414 -3.83 -19.99 -5.64
C ASN A 414 -2.37 -20.15 -6.11
N TYR A 415 -2.11 -21.04 -7.06
CA TYR A 415 -0.79 -21.19 -7.66
C TYR A 415 -0.37 -19.90 -8.40
N LEU A 416 -1.24 -19.31 -9.24
CA LEU A 416 -0.96 -18.06 -9.93
C LEU A 416 -0.65 -16.92 -8.94
N LEU A 417 -1.43 -16.83 -7.88
CA LEU A 417 -1.20 -15.85 -6.82
C LEU A 417 0.12 -16.10 -6.09
N SER A 418 0.49 -17.38 -5.86
CA SER A 418 1.77 -17.74 -5.23
C SER A 418 2.97 -17.31 -6.08
N GLN A 419 2.87 -17.36 -7.41
CA GLN A 419 3.92 -16.82 -8.30
C GLN A 419 4.10 -15.31 -8.11
N LEU A 420 2.99 -14.55 -8.05
CA LEU A 420 3.05 -13.11 -7.80
C LEU A 420 3.60 -12.79 -6.41
N ARG A 421 3.21 -13.57 -5.39
CA ARG A 421 3.74 -13.43 -4.02
C ARG A 421 5.24 -13.70 -3.95
N LEU A 422 5.76 -14.67 -4.71
CA LEU A 422 7.21 -14.91 -4.79
C LEU A 422 7.94 -13.71 -5.40
N LYS A 423 7.41 -13.13 -6.48
CA LYS A 423 7.96 -11.93 -7.11
C LYS A 423 7.91 -10.70 -6.18
N SER A 424 6.84 -10.57 -5.39
CA SER A 424 6.73 -9.53 -4.36
C SER A 424 7.74 -9.74 -3.23
N ALA A 425 7.91 -10.96 -2.74
CA ALA A 425 8.88 -11.28 -1.69
C ALA A 425 10.32 -10.96 -2.11
N VAL A 426 10.64 -11.10 -3.39
CA VAL A 426 11.95 -10.71 -3.97
C VAL A 426 12.03 -9.20 -4.22
N GLY A 427 10.91 -8.50 -4.30
CA GLY A 427 10.89 -7.06 -4.60
C GLY A 427 10.84 -6.72 -6.10
N THR A 428 10.62 -7.72 -6.97
CA THR A 428 10.60 -7.56 -8.44
C THR A 428 9.20 -7.59 -9.05
N LEU A 429 8.15 -7.59 -8.21
CA LEU A 429 6.78 -7.60 -8.70
C LEU A 429 6.43 -6.25 -9.36
N GLY A 430 5.97 -6.33 -10.60
CA GLY A 430 5.53 -5.18 -11.39
C GLY A 430 4.52 -5.59 -12.46
N GLU A 431 4.19 -4.66 -13.36
CA GLU A 431 3.22 -4.89 -14.45
C GLU A 431 3.67 -6.01 -15.40
N ALA A 432 4.99 -6.16 -15.63
CA ALA A 432 5.52 -7.20 -16.51
C ALA A 432 5.26 -8.63 -16.00
N GLU A 433 5.34 -8.85 -14.68
CA GLU A 433 5.02 -10.12 -14.05
C GLU A 433 3.51 -10.38 -14.06
N LEU A 434 2.71 -9.32 -13.91
CA LEU A 434 1.26 -9.40 -14.03
C LEU A 434 0.84 -9.79 -15.45
N ASP A 435 1.53 -9.27 -16.47
CA ASP A 435 1.26 -9.60 -17.88
C ASP A 435 1.52 -11.09 -18.19
N LYS A 436 2.55 -11.69 -17.61
CA LYS A 436 2.81 -13.14 -17.76
C LYS A 436 1.64 -13.97 -17.21
N VAL A 437 1.10 -13.56 -16.07
CA VAL A 437 -0.09 -14.23 -15.49
C VAL A 437 -1.32 -13.96 -16.35
N ASN A 438 -1.47 -12.75 -16.87
CA ASN A 438 -2.57 -12.36 -17.75
C ASN A 438 -2.62 -13.19 -19.05
N GLN A 439 -1.46 -13.59 -19.59
CA GLN A 439 -1.39 -14.47 -20.77
C GLN A 439 -1.96 -15.89 -20.54
N ALA A 440 -2.07 -16.32 -19.28
CA ALA A 440 -2.74 -17.57 -18.92
C ALA A 440 -4.27 -17.46 -18.90
N LEU A 441 -4.82 -16.24 -18.98
CA LEU A 441 -6.25 -15.94 -19.01
C LEU A 441 -6.73 -15.79 -20.48
N LYS A 442 -7.97 -16.21 -20.75
CA LYS A 442 -8.56 -16.15 -22.11
C LYS A 442 -9.98 -15.63 -22.08
#